data_f2a4b8c6b3e6dfb62990ca683b34f6a5
#
_entry.id   f2a4b8c6b3e6dfb62990ca683b34f6a5
#
_cell.length_a   1.000
_cell.length_b   1.000
_cell.length_c   1.000
_cell.angle_alpha   90.00
_cell.angle_beta   90.00
_cell.angle_gamma   90.00
#
_symmetry.space_group_name_H-M   'P 1'
#
loop_
_entity.id
_entity.type
_entity.pdbx_description
1 polymer ?
#
loop_
_entity_poly.entity_id
_entity_poly.type
_entity_poly.pdbx_seq_one_letter_code
_entity_poly.pdbx_strand_id
1 'polypeptide(L)'
;IARDFGSAKARKRMNLACTTKKGNGMAVNSKKKGARFERELAGIFRDYGYKEARRTAQYCGNTGDASDVVGLPLIHVEAKHQEQMRLYDWMDQAKRDAAANRTGNLPAVFHKKNNHKILVTMELDDWMQIYREYQSGMQIDTERL
;
A
#
# COMPACT_ATOMS: atom_id res chain seq x y z
N ILE A 1 -17.89 -14.51 -12.40
CA ILE A 1 -17.13 -15.33 -11.44
C ILE A 1 -16.05 -14.43 -10.87
N ALA A 2 -16.21 -14.01 -9.61
CA ALA A 2 -15.20 -13.23 -8.93
C ALA A 2 -13.93 -14.10 -8.78
N ARG A 3 -12.83 -13.69 -9.41
CA ARG A 3 -11.54 -14.31 -9.14
C ARG A 3 -11.18 -14.06 -7.69
N ASP A 4 -10.79 -15.09 -7.00
CA ASP A 4 -10.33 -15.01 -5.60
C ASP A 4 -8.90 -14.44 -5.58
N PHE A 5 -8.80 -13.09 -5.64
CA PHE A 5 -7.54 -12.35 -5.65
C PHE A 5 -6.97 -12.18 -4.23
N GLY A 6 -6.73 -13.25 -3.54
CA GLY A 6 -6.04 -13.17 -2.28
C GLY A 6 -6.10 -14.47 -1.51
N SER A 7 -4.96 -14.88 -0.99
CA SER A 7 -4.92 -16.05 -0.13
C SER A 7 -5.75 -15.80 1.13
N ALA A 8 -6.36 -16.84 1.68
CA ALA A 8 -7.06 -16.78 2.96
C ALA A 8 -6.18 -16.16 4.06
N LYS A 9 -4.86 -16.35 3.97
CA LYS A 9 -3.85 -15.77 4.86
C LYS A 9 -3.76 -14.25 4.74
N ALA A 10 -3.78 -13.69 3.52
CA ALA A 10 -3.80 -12.25 3.30
C ALA A 10 -5.07 -11.61 3.83
N ARG A 11 -6.23 -12.21 3.56
CA ARG A 11 -7.52 -11.75 4.09
C ARG A 11 -7.57 -11.80 5.61
N LYS A 12 -7.01 -12.86 6.23
CA LYS A 12 -6.93 -13.00 7.68
C LYS A 12 -6.06 -11.91 8.30
N ARG A 13 -4.92 -11.56 7.69
CA ARG A 13 -4.08 -10.44 8.15
C ARG A 13 -4.81 -9.10 8.09
N MET A 14 -5.51 -8.83 6.99
CA MET A 14 -6.30 -7.59 6.83
C MET A 14 -7.41 -7.49 7.88
N ASN A 15 -8.04 -8.61 8.25
CA ASN A 15 -9.08 -8.65 9.28
C ASN A 15 -8.52 -8.57 10.70
N LEU A 16 -7.35 -9.19 10.97
CA LEU A 16 -6.68 -9.10 12.27
C LEU A 16 -6.17 -7.70 12.59
N ALA A 17 -5.77 -6.94 11.57
CA ALA A 17 -5.36 -5.55 11.76
C ALA A 17 -6.48 -4.65 12.32
N CYS A 18 -7.72 -5.13 12.29
CA CYS A 18 -8.89 -4.43 12.81
C CYS A 18 -9.21 -4.77 14.29
N THR A 19 -8.59 -5.81 14.87
CA THR A 19 -8.82 -6.20 16.25
C THR A 19 -7.65 -5.80 17.14
N THR A 20 -7.67 -4.60 17.71
CA THR A 20 -6.68 -4.21 18.71
C THR A 20 -7.25 -4.30 20.11
N LYS A 21 -6.52 -5.01 20.97
CA LYS A 21 -6.69 -4.95 22.43
C LYS A 21 -6.49 -3.50 22.90
N LYS A 22 -7.42 -2.99 23.72
CA LYS A 22 -7.20 -1.76 24.49
C LYS A 22 -5.98 -1.95 25.37
N GLY A 23 -4.86 -1.33 25.01
CA GLY A 23 -3.67 -1.23 25.82
C GLY A 23 -3.54 0.19 26.37
N ASN A 24 -3.25 0.30 27.66
CA ASN A 24 -3.03 1.55 28.39
C ASN A 24 -2.03 2.46 27.63
N GLY A 25 -2.40 3.74 27.51
CA GLY A 25 -1.72 4.73 26.69
C GLY A 25 -0.31 5.07 27.16
N MET A 26 0.67 4.58 26.42
CA MET A 26 1.93 5.29 26.20
C MET A 26 1.87 5.93 24.82
N ALA A 27 2.31 7.20 24.71
CA ALA A 27 2.48 7.88 23.43
C ALA A 27 3.43 7.04 22.56
N VAL A 28 2.88 6.26 21.64
CA VAL A 28 3.68 5.45 20.71
C VAL A 28 4.40 6.44 19.80
N ASN A 29 5.74 6.41 19.83
CA ASN A 29 6.57 7.21 18.94
C ASN A 29 6.08 7.03 17.50
N SER A 30 5.65 8.13 16.87
CA SER A 30 5.08 8.15 15.53
C SER A 30 5.96 7.47 14.48
N LYS A 31 7.29 7.58 14.63
CA LYS A 31 8.29 6.94 13.80
C LYS A 31 8.24 5.41 13.86
N LYS A 32 8.07 4.85 15.09
CA LYS A 32 7.92 3.41 15.30
C LYS A 32 6.58 2.90 14.73
N LYS A 33 5.53 3.68 14.87
CA LYS A 33 4.19 3.38 14.34
C LYS A 33 4.21 3.32 12.82
N GLY A 34 4.85 4.28 12.15
CA GLY A 34 5.04 4.30 10.70
C GLY A 34 5.81 3.08 10.22
N ALA A 35 7.00 2.83 10.77
CA ALA A 35 7.83 1.67 10.41
C ALA A 35 7.13 0.32 10.64
N ARG A 36 6.29 0.22 11.66
CA ARG A 36 5.47 -0.98 11.90
C ARG A 36 4.44 -1.18 10.80
N PHE A 37 3.79 -0.11 10.37
CA PHE A 37 2.79 -0.17 9.31
C PHE A 37 3.40 -0.51 7.95
N GLU A 38 4.55 0.07 7.62
CA GLU A 38 5.31 -0.28 6.40
C GLU A 38 5.65 -1.79 6.36
N ARG A 39 6.10 -2.36 7.48
CA ARG A 39 6.34 -3.82 7.59
C ARG A 39 5.05 -4.65 7.46
N GLU A 40 3.96 -4.16 8.02
CA GLU A 40 2.63 -4.79 7.90
C GLU A 40 2.20 -4.85 6.43
N LEU A 41 2.31 -3.74 5.70
CA LEU A 41 2.01 -3.67 4.26
C LEU A 41 2.88 -4.64 3.45
N ALA A 42 4.19 -4.63 3.67
CA ALA A 42 5.10 -5.56 3.00
C ALA A 42 4.71 -7.02 3.25
N GLY A 43 4.31 -7.36 4.47
CA GLY A 43 3.81 -8.68 4.82
C GLY A 43 2.52 -9.05 4.08
N ILE A 44 1.58 -8.12 3.98
CA ILE A 44 0.33 -8.29 3.23
C ILE A 44 0.63 -8.53 1.75
N PHE A 45 1.49 -7.73 1.14
CA PHE A 45 1.85 -7.89 -0.28
C PHE A 45 2.50 -9.25 -0.55
N ARG A 46 3.37 -9.73 0.34
CA ARG A 46 3.94 -11.08 0.24
C ARG A 46 2.87 -12.17 0.31
N ASP A 47 1.87 -12.01 1.16
CA ASP A 47 0.75 -12.96 1.28
C ASP A 47 -0.12 -12.99 0.01
N TYR A 48 -0.13 -11.90 -0.78
CA TYR A 48 -0.76 -11.84 -2.11
C TYR A 48 0.14 -12.39 -3.23
N GLY A 49 1.37 -12.82 -2.94
CA GLY A 49 2.28 -13.42 -3.90
C GLY A 49 3.44 -12.55 -4.35
N TYR A 50 3.53 -11.31 -3.89
CA TYR A 50 4.64 -10.39 -4.20
C TYR A 50 5.80 -10.64 -3.22
N LYS A 51 6.54 -11.71 -3.46
CA LYS A 51 7.55 -12.25 -2.52
C LYS A 51 8.68 -11.28 -2.19
N GLU A 52 9.02 -10.39 -3.13
CA GLU A 52 10.08 -9.39 -2.98
C GLU A 52 9.63 -8.13 -2.21
N ALA A 53 8.37 -8.06 -1.79
CA ALA A 53 7.87 -6.90 -1.06
C ALA A 53 8.58 -6.76 0.28
N ARG A 54 9.17 -5.59 0.50
CA ARG A 54 9.91 -5.25 1.72
C ARG A 54 9.81 -3.77 2.02
N ARG A 55 9.96 -3.44 3.30
CA ARG A 55 10.13 -2.06 3.73
C ARG A 55 11.45 -1.50 3.20
N THR A 56 11.42 -0.29 2.68
CA THR A 56 12.64 0.42 2.33
C THR A 56 13.35 0.86 3.61
N ALA A 57 14.62 0.48 3.76
CA ALA A 57 15.42 0.97 4.86
C ALA A 57 15.77 2.43 4.59
N GLN A 58 15.28 3.34 5.43
CA GLN A 58 15.69 4.76 5.41
C GLN A 58 17.11 4.90 5.99
N TYR A 59 18.07 4.19 5.42
CA TYR A 59 19.47 4.39 5.74
C TYR A 59 20.08 5.33 4.71
N CYS A 60 20.51 6.48 5.19
CA CYS A 60 21.38 7.42 4.50
C CYS A 60 20.83 7.95 3.17
N GLY A 61 20.15 9.06 3.23
CA GLY A 61 19.94 10.02 2.17
C GLY A 61 20.24 9.54 0.74
N ASN A 62 19.25 9.31 -0.07
CA ASN A 62 19.41 9.11 -1.50
C ASN A 62 19.73 7.67 -1.98
N THR A 63 19.00 6.67 -1.54
CA THR A 63 19.14 5.31 -2.11
C THR A 63 18.34 5.09 -3.41
N GLY A 64 17.71 6.09 -3.99
CA GLY A 64 16.92 5.95 -5.21
C GLY A 64 15.55 5.28 -5.05
N ASP A 65 15.31 4.64 -3.92
CA ASP A 65 14.03 4.03 -3.54
C ASP A 65 13.27 4.96 -2.57
N ALA A 66 12.62 5.99 -3.09
CA ALA A 66 11.84 6.93 -2.29
C ALA A 66 10.47 6.36 -1.81
N SER A 67 10.10 5.16 -2.25
CA SER A 67 8.91 4.44 -1.82
C SER A 67 9.09 3.82 -0.44
N ASP A 68 8.09 3.90 0.42
CA ASP A 68 8.13 3.32 1.77
C ASP A 68 8.18 1.78 1.77
N VAL A 69 7.53 1.17 0.78
CA VAL A 69 7.54 -0.28 0.54
C VAL A 69 7.83 -0.52 -0.94
N VAL A 70 8.81 -1.35 -1.22
CA VAL A 70 9.19 -1.78 -2.57
C VAL A 70 8.75 -3.22 -2.83
N GLY A 71 8.79 -3.65 -4.10
CA GLY A 71 8.44 -5.01 -4.49
C GLY A 71 6.96 -5.22 -4.81
N LEU A 72 6.15 -4.15 -4.84
CA LEU A 72 4.83 -4.15 -5.47
C LEU A 72 4.97 -3.56 -6.87
N PRO A 73 4.89 -4.36 -7.94
CA PRO A 73 5.17 -3.89 -9.29
C PRO A 73 4.27 -2.74 -9.72
N LEU A 74 4.83 -1.76 -10.42
CA LEU A 74 4.15 -0.62 -11.05
C LEU A 74 3.53 0.40 -10.09
N ILE A 75 3.62 0.19 -8.78
CA ILE A 75 3.07 1.08 -7.76
C ILE A 75 4.19 1.67 -6.91
N HIS A 76 4.16 2.99 -6.74
CA HIS A 76 4.95 3.70 -5.75
C HIS A 76 4.14 3.79 -4.45
N VAL A 77 4.59 3.12 -3.41
CA VAL A 77 3.86 2.98 -2.15
C VAL A 77 4.30 4.05 -1.15
N GLU A 78 3.38 4.93 -0.79
CA GLU A 78 3.49 5.83 0.35
C GLU A 78 2.62 5.29 1.49
N ALA A 79 3.17 5.11 2.69
CA ALA A 79 2.48 4.50 3.83
C ALA A 79 2.21 5.49 4.95
N LYS A 80 0.96 5.65 5.36
CA LYS A 80 0.54 6.58 6.41
C LYS A 80 -0.35 5.90 7.45
N HIS A 81 0.10 5.88 8.70
CA HIS A 81 -0.69 5.43 9.84
C HIS A 81 -0.91 6.59 10.81
N GLN A 82 -1.97 7.34 10.59
CA GLN A 82 -2.29 8.56 11.34
C GLN A 82 -3.79 8.66 11.61
N GLU A 83 -4.16 9.33 12.71
CA GLU A 83 -5.56 9.57 13.06
C GLU A 83 -6.16 10.72 12.24
N GLN A 84 -5.37 11.74 11.97
CA GLN A 84 -5.74 12.86 11.11
C GLN A 84 -5.43 12.55 9.65
N MET A 85 -6.45 12.59 8.80
CA MET A 85 -6.29 12.38 7.37
C MET A 85 -5.88 13.67 6.66
N ARG A 86 -4.75 13.63 5.97
CA ARG A 86 -4.21 14.71 5.14
C ARG A 86 -3.95 14.17 3.73
N LEU A 87 -5.00 13.65 3.10
CA LEU A 87 -4.90 12.83 1.88
C LEU A 87 -4.24 13.57 0.73
N TYR A 88 -4.57 14.84 0.51
CA TYR A 88 -3.99 15.63 -0.57
C TYR A 88 -2.50 15.91 -0.33
N ASP A 89 -2.11 16.26 0.89
CA ASP A 89 -0.70 16.47 1.23
C ASP A 89 0.12 15.19 1.03
N TRP A 90 -0.44 14.04 1.45
CA TRP A 90 0.21 12.75 1.27
C TRP A 90 0.30 12.34 -0.18
N MET A 91 -0.74 12.63 -0.96
CA MET A 91 -0.76 12.36 -2.40
C MET A 91 0.28 13.21 -3.13
N ASP A 92 0.39 14.49 -2.78
CA ASP A 92 1.41 15.37 -3.33
C ASP A 92 2.83 14.90 -2.99
N GLN A 93 3.04 14.40 -1.77
CA GLN A 93 4.31 13.77 -1.41
C GLN A 93 4.60 12.54 -2.26
N ALA A 94 3.66 11.61 -2.35
CA ALA A 94 3.81 10.38 -3.14
C ALA A 94 4.12 10.66 -4.60
N LYS A 95 3.47 11.67 -5.20
CA LYS A 95 3.73 12.11 -6.58
C LYS A 95 5.14 12.66 -6.78
N ARG A 96 5.60 13.52 -5.87
CA ARG A 96 6.98 14.06 -5.93
C ARG A 96 8.02 12.95 -5.84
N ASP A 97 7.83 12.04 -4.90
CA ASP A 97 8.77 10.95 -4.64
C ASP A 97 8.76 9.93 -5.80
N ALA A 98 7.60 9.60 -6.34
CA ALA A 98 7.48 8.76 -7.54
C ALA A 98 8.14 9.38 -8.76
N ALA A 99 7.98 10.69 -8.98
CA ALA A 99 8.62 11.41 -10.08
C ALA A 99 10.15 11.44 -9.93
N ALA A 100 10.66 11.64 -8.71
CA ALA A 100 12.08 11.63 -8.41
C ALA A 100 12.72 10.25 -8.66
N ASN A 101 11.98 9.19 -8.44
CA ASN A 101 12.43 7.80 -8.63
C ASN A 101 12.51 7.37 -10.10
N ARG A 102 11.88 8.09 -11.01
CA ARG A 102 11.94 7.89 -12.48
C ARG A 102 11.58 6.47 -12.96
N THR A 103 10.81 5.72 -12.20
CA THR A 103 10.39 4.36 -12.57
C THR A 103 9.13 4.32 -13.41
N GLY A 104 8.37 5.42 -13.45
CA GLY A 104 7.04 5.46 -14.04
C GLY A 104 5.97 4.76 -13.21
N ASN A 105 6.28 4.36 -11.98
CA ASN A 105 5.34 3.74 -11.07
C ASN A 105 4.24 4.72 -10.65
N LEU A 106 3.02 4.22 -10.56
CA LEU A 106 1.85 5.01 -10.17
C LEU A 106 1.88 5.30 -8.66
N PRO A 107 1.81 6.57 -8.22
CA PRO A 107 1.81 6.90 -6.82
C PRO A 107 0.49 6.52 -6.15
N ALA A 108 0.57 5.84 -5.03
CA ALA A 108 -0.59 5.47 -4.22
C ALA A 108 -0.27 5.61 -2.73
N VAL A 109 -1.22 6.15 -1.98
CA VAL A 109 -1.13 6.29 -0.53
C VAL A 109 -1.91 5.17 0.13
N PHE A 110 -1.20 4.29 0.82
CA PHE A 110 -1.77 3.24 1.66
C PHE A 110 -1.88 3.77 3.08
N HIS A 111 -3.08 3.89 3.61
CA HIS A 111 -3.28 4.57 4.88
C HIS A 111 -4.31 3.89 5.77
N LYS A 112 -4.17 4.09 7.07
CA LYS A 112 -5.17 3.69 8.06
C LYS A 112 -5.16 4.59 9.29
N LYS A 113 -6.28 4.59 10.00
CA LYS A 113 -6.40 5.00 11.40
C LYS A 113 -6.27 3.79 12.31
N ASN A 114 -6.09 4.02 13.61
CA ASN A 114 -6.19 2.94 14.60
C ASN A 114 -7.55 2.24 14.49
N ASN A 115 -7.57 0.93 14.57
CA ASN A 115 -8.79 0.10 14.54
C ASN A 115 -9.63 0.24 13.26
N HIS A 116 -9.04 0.69 12.15
CA HIS A 116 -9.69 0.78 10.86
C HIS A 116 -8.96 -0.08 9.82
N LYS A 117 -9.68 -0.45 8.78
CA LYS A 117 -9.10 -1.13 7.62
C LYS A 117 -8.15 -0.20 6.86
N ILE A 118 -7.19 -0.81 6.19
CA ILE A 118 -6.29 -0.10 5.28
C ILE A 118 -7.08 0.32 4.04
N LEU A 119 -6.93 1.58 3.66
CA LEU A 119 -7.47 2.15 2.44
C LEU A 119 -6.32 2.52 1.50
N VAL A 120 -6.62 2.58 0.22
CA VAL A 120 -5.70 3.05 -0.81
C VAL A 120 -6.30 4.26 -1.50
N THR A 121 -5.52 5.35 -1.56
CA THR A 121 -5.89 6.58 -2.27
C THR A 121 -4.91 6.80 -3.41
N MET A 122 -5.43 7.09 -4.59
CA MET A 122 -4.66 7.49 -5.76
C MET A 122 -5.46 8.46 -6.62
N GLU A 123 -4.79 9.13 -7.55
CA GLU A 123 -5.48 10.02 -8.49
C GLU A 123 -6.38 9.23 -9.44
N LEU A 124 -7.48 9.83 -9.85
CA LEU A 124 -8.47 9.18 -10.72
C LEU A 124 -7.86 8.66 -12.02
N ASP A 125 -6.99 9.44 -12.65
CA ASP A 125 -6.38 9.04 -13.93
C ASP A 125 -5.54 7.78 -13.80
N ASP A 126 -4.78 7.65 -12.72
CA ASP A 126 -3.97 6.48 -12.42
C ASP A 126 -4.86 5.26 -12.08
N TRP A 127 -5.90 5.47 -11.30
CA TRP A 127 -6.88 4.43 -10.99
C TRP A 127 -7.59 3.92 -12.26
N MET A 128 -7.93 4.83 -13.18
CA MET A 128 -8.57 4.47 -14.45
C MET A 128 -7.64 3.62 -15.34
N GLN A 129 -6.33 3.85 -15.30
CA GLN A 129 -5.37 2.96 -15.99
C GLN A 129 -5.48 1.53 -15.46
N ILE A 130 -5.44 1.36 -14.13
CA ILE A 130 -5.57 0.04 -13.49
C ILE A 130 -6.92 -0.60 -13.81
N TYR A 131 -7.99 0.17 -13.72
CA TYR A 131 -9.34 -0.35 -13.97
C TYR A 131 -9.53 -0.84 -15.42
N ARG A 132 -9.00 -0.11 -16.39
CA ARG A 132 -9.05 -0.51 -17.80
C ARG A 132 -8.31 -1.83 -18.05
N GLU A 133 -7.13 -2.00 -17.47
CA GLU A 133 -6.39 -3.25 -17.56
C GLU A 133 -7.13 -4.42 -16.89
N TYR A 134 -7.72 -4.19 -15.72
CA TYR A 134 -8.55 -5.17 -15.04
C TYR A 134 -9.76 -5.58 -15.91
N GLN A 135 -10.47 -4.62 -16.48
CA GLN A 135 -11.62 -4.87 -17.35
C GLN A 135 -11.21 -5.65 -18.60
N SER A 136 -10.10 -5.28 -19.25
CA SER A 136 -9.58 -5.97 -20.44
C SER A 136 -9.23 -7.42 -20.14
N GLY A 137 -8.61 -7.70 -18.99
CA GLY A 137 -8.32 -9.05 -18.55
C GLY A 137 -9.57 -9.89 -18.31
N MET A 138 -10.63 -9.30 -17.78
CA MET A 138 -11.92 -9.98 -17.59
C MET A 138 -12.62 -10.33 -18.92
N GLN A 139 -12.52 -9.47 -19.93
CA GLN A 139 -13.10 -9.72 -21.26
C GLN A 139 -12.41 -10.89 -21.97
N ILE A 140 -11.08 -10.95 -21.92
CA ILE A 140 -10.31 -12.05 -22.51
C ILE A 140 -10.71 -13.40 -21.91
N ASP A 141 -10.93 -13.45 -20.61
CA ASP A 141 -11.36 -14.70 -19.96
C ASP A 141 -12.78 -15.13 -20.36
N THR A 142 -13.66 -14.18 -20.60
CA THR A 142 -15.03 -14.45 -21.03
C THR A 142 -15.08 -14.99 -22.47
N GLU A 143 -14.19 -14.52 -23.33
CA GLU A 143 -14.09 -14.97 -24.72
C GLU A 143 -13.43 -16.36 -24.89
N ARG A 144 -12.71 -16.84 -23.86
CA ARG A 144 -12.06 -18.16 -23.85
C ARG A 144 -12.95 -19.28 -23.30
N LEU A 145 -14.12 -18.94 -22.80
CA LEU A 145 -15.11 -19.88 -22.29
C LEU A 145 -16.17 -20.22 -23.36
#